data_e36a3c6bc92eebabcf970b6063aea167
#
_entry.id   e36a3c6bc92eebabcf970b6063aea167
#
_cell.length_a   1.000
_cell.length_b   1.000
_cell.length_c   1.000
_cell.angle_alpha   90.00
_cell.angle_beta   90.00
_cell.angle_gamma   90.00
#
_symmetry.space_group_name_H-M   'P 1'
#
loop_
_entity.id
_entity.type
_entity.pdbx_description
1 polymer ?
#
loop_
_entity_poly.entity_id
_entity_poly.type
_entity_poly.pdbx_seq_one_letter_code
_entity_poly.pdbx_strand_id
1 'polypeptide(L)'
;MVYGSDLAMVGCKYLGTPYTTMDCQAFVERCLRDLGLKKDLAGSNAWYREVMRSGWVGSPEECRKKYGFIPAGAFLFILKQDGNEPAKYKGDGIGNASHIGIFTDLTGKQMVQIAKDAGDSNAGNYDFGDGAINSSSSHGSVCTSKFQGKSIAGGWNRVGLWNQVDYRIGGETMAHTMIVSTPDGGSLNMRTKPSTSGDIIIRIPNGTPVNVIGETDGWKQIDYAGKTGWVMESYLVEPSSDPQGQICVPRDELERIYDTIGDWLGLRG
;
A
#
# COMPACT_ATOMS: atom_id res chain seq x y z
N MET A 1 -11.93 12.58 -0.06
CA MET A 1 -11.14 11.87 0.97
C MET A 1 -9.97 11.22 0.25
N VAL A 2 -8.76 11.28 0.79
CA VAL A 2 -7.57 10.67 0.19
C VAL A 2 -7.30 9.37 0.91
N TYR A 3 -7.16 8.27 0.15
CA TYR A 3 -6.81 6.98 0.72
C TYR A 3 -5.29 6.77 0.72
N GLY A 4 -4.79 6.06 1.73
CA GLY A 4 -3.36 5.76 1.82
C GLY A 4 -2.84 4.92 0.64
N SER A 5 -3.64 3.97 0.14
CA SER A 5 -3.33 3.20 -1.08
C SER A 5 -3.14 4.10 -2.30
N ASP A 6 -3.97 5.13 -2.48
CA ASP A 6 -3.85 6.05 -3.61
C ASP A 6 -2.55 6.87 -3.49
N LEU A 7 -2.18 7.25 -2.26
CA LEU A 7 -0.93 7.98 -2.00
C LEU A 7 0.29 7.13 -2.36
N ALA A 8 0.29 5.84 -2.01
CA ALA A 8 1.35 4.91 -2.40
C ALA A 8 1.43 4.74 -3.92
N MET A 9 0.29 4.57 -4.60
CA MET A 9 0.24 4.45 -6.06
C MET A 9 0.71 5.71 -6.79
N VAL A 10 0.30 6.89 -6.33
CA VAL A 10 0.76 8.18 -6.90
C VAL A 10 2.27 8.32 -6.72
N GLY A 11 2.83 7.88 -5.60
CA GLY A 11 4.27 7.88 -5.38
C GLY A 11 5.05 7.12 -6.46
N CYS A 12 4.53 6.00 -6.94
CA CYS A 12 5.15 5.21 -8.00
C CYS A 12 5.28 5.95 -9.34
N LYS A 13 4.38 6.90 -9.63
CA LYS A 13 4.41 7.70 -10.88
C LYS A 13 5.62 8.62 -10.97
N TYR A 14 6.26 8.92 -9.84
CA TYR A 14 7.41 9.83 -9.77
C TYR A 14 8.76 9.12 -9.73
N LEU A 15 8.78 7.79 -9.78
CA LEU A 15 10.02 7.04 -9.83
C LEU A 15 10.93 7.56 -10.98
N GLY A 16 12.22 7.75 -10.68
CA GLY A 16 13.18 8.31 -11.62
C GLY A 16 13.24 9.83 -11.69
N THR A 17 12.27 10.57 -11.11
CA THR A 17 12.33 12.03 -11.08
C THR A 17 13.60 12.51 -10.34
N PRO A 18 14.43 13.39 -10.95
CA PRO A 18 15.67 13.84 -10.34
C PRO A 18 15.49 14.49 -8.97
N TYR A 19 16.37 14.19 -8.02
CA TYR A 19 16.35 14.77 -6.67
C TYR A 19 16.43 16.31 -6.69
N THR A 20 17.18 16.87 -7.61
CA THR A 20 17.29 18.34 -7.80
C THR A 20 15.99 19.02 -8.20
N THR A 21 15.07 18.26 -8.79
CA THR A 21 13.72 18.73 -9.14
C THR A 21 12.73 18.50 -8.02
N MET A 22 12.91 17.39 -7.28
CA MET A 22 11.97 16.93 -6.28
C MET A 22 12.74 16.25 -5.15
N ASP A 23 13.03 16.97 -4.07
CA ASP A 23 13.62 16.40 -2.87
C ASP A 23 12.62 15.54 -2.07
N CYS A 24 13.01 14.98 -0.94
CA CYS A 24 12.17 14.06 -0.17
C CYS A 24 10.86 14.69 0.33
N GLN A 25 10.87 15.97 0.68
CA GLN A 25 9.68 16.72 1.08
C GLN A 25 8.81 17.03 -0.12
N ALA A 26 9.39 17.62 -1.17
CA ALA A 26 8.67 18.00 -2.39
C ALA A 26 7.99 16.79 -3.05
N PHE A 27 8.61 15.61 -2.96
CA PHE A 27 8.02 14.34 -3.41
C PHE A 27 6.71 14.03 -2.68
N VAL A 28 6.74 14.02 -1.34
CA VAL A 28 5.53 13.73 -0.55
C VAL A 28 4.45 14.77 -0.78
N GLU A 29 4.80 16.05 -0.78
CA GLU A 29 3.86 17.14 -1.02
C GLU A 29 3.27 17.13 -2.43
N ARG A 30 4.05 16.70 -3.42
CA ARG A 30 3.55 16.52 -4.79
C ARG A 30 2.54 15.40 -4.86
N CYS A 31 2.81 14.24 -4.24
CA CYS A 31 1.86 13.13 -4.19
C CYS A 31 0.55 13.54 -3.51
N LEU A 32 0.62 14.26 -2.40
CA LEU A 32 -0.57 14.77 -1.71
C LEU A 32 -1.35 15.76 -2.58
N ARG A 33 -0.65 16.67 -3.27
CA ARG A 33 -1.26 17.67 -4.14
C ARG A 33 -1.99 17.05 -5.32
N ASP A 34 -1.45 16.01 -5.93
CA ASP A 34 -2.09 15.27 -7.02
C ASP A 34 -3.39 14.59 -6.58
N LEU A 35 -3.53 14.29 -5.29
CA LEU A 35 -4.74 13.76 -4.68
C LEU A 35 -5.66 14.85 -4.09
N GLY A 36 -5.35 16.12 -4.34
CA GLY A 36 -6.16 17.24 -3.91
C GLY A 36 -5.90 17.74 -2.48
N LEU A 37 -4.90 17.18 -1.77
CA LEU A 37 -4.46 17.67 -0.46
C LEU A 37 -3.34 18.69 -0.63
N LYS A 38 -3.60 19.94 -0.23
CA LYS A 38 -2.61 21.01 -0.27
C LYS A 38 -2.07 21.26 1.14
N LYS A 39 -0.85 20.82 1.37
CA LYS A 39 -0.09 21.10 2.58
C LYS A 39 1.38 21.23 2.20
N ASP A 40 1.93 22.39 2.40
CA ASP A 40 3.34 22.69 2.16
C ASP A 40 3.99 22.99 3.51
N LEU A 41 5.03 22.25 3.86
CA LEU A 41 5.76 22.40 5.12
C LEU A 41 7.26 22.58 4.85
N ALA A 42 7.98 23.11 5.82
CA ALA A 42 9.40 23.41 5.67
C ALA A 42 10.27 22.22 6.11
N GLY A 43 10.32 21.18 5.29
CA GLY A 43 11.20 20.01 5.47
C GLY A 43 10.56 18.84 6.21
N SER A 44 11.22 17.69 6.14
CA SER A 44 10.82 16.45 6.80
C SER A 44 10.65 16.59 8.31
N ASN A 45 11.42 17.46 8.95
CA ASN A 45 11.26 17.80 10.36
C ASN A 45 9.91 18.45 10.68
N ALA A 46 9.42 19.32 9.80
CA ALA A 46 8.11 19.96 9.96
C ALA A 46 6.99 18.93 9.74
N TRP A 47 7.14 18.05 8.73
CA TRP A 47 6.20 16.97 8.48
C TRP A 47 6.09 15.99 9.65
N TYR A 48 7.22 15.60 10.24
CA TYR A 48 7.22 14.71 11.39
C TYR A 48 6.40 15.27 12.56
N ARG A 49 6.62 16.54 12.88
CA ARG A 49 5.90 17.26 13.95
C ARG A 49 4.44 17.49 13.64
N GLU A 50 4.12 17.76 12.38
CA GLU A 50 2.72 17.87 11.93
C GLU A 50 1.98 16.55 12.13
N VAL A 51 2.56 15.43 11.72
CA VAL A 51 1.94 14.11 11.87
C VAL A 51 1.83 13.72 13.35
N MET A 52 2.84 14.04 14.17
CA MET A 52 2.75 13.84 15.63
C MET A 52 1.60 14.61 16.25
N ARG A 53 1.41 15.86 15.82
CA ARG A 53 0.39 16.77 16.39
C ARG A 53 -1.03 16.38 15.96
N SER A 54 -1.22 15.93 14.73
CA SER A 54 -2.53 15.76 14.09
C SER A 54 -2.89 14.31 13.77
N GLY A 55 -2.04 13.35 14.11
CA GLY A 55 -2.24 11.96 13.78
C GLY A 55 -1.58 11.02 14.77
N TRP A 56 -0.92 9.99 14.25
CA TRP A 56 -0.18 9.03 15.05
C TRP A 56 1.26 8.87 14.52
N VAL A 57 2.22 8.74 15.42
CA VAL A 57 3.61 8.40 15.08
C VAL A 57 4.15 7.37 16.08
N GLY A 58 4.85 6.36 15.56
CA GLY A 58 5.53 5.34 16.36
C GLY A 58 6.59 4.60 15.56
N SER A 59 7.22 3.62 16.16
CA SER A 59 8.11 2.70 15.44
C SER A 59 7.29 1.76 14.53
N PRO A 60 7.93 1.11 13.54
CA PRO A 60 7.27 0.09 12.73
C PRO A 60 6.65 -1.05 13.56
N GLU A 61 7.32 -1.44 14.65
CA GLU A 61 6.84 -2.46 15.57
C GLU A 61 5.58 -1.99 16.34
N GLU A 62 5.62 -0.76 16.86
CA GLU A 62 4.46 -0.16 17.53
C GLU A 62 3.27 -0.02 16.59
N CYS A 63 3.50 0.31 15.31
CA CYS A 63 2.47 0.38 14.30
C CYS A 63 1.81 -0.99 14.11
N ARG A 64 2.61 -2.04 13.90
CA ARG A 64 2.09 -3.41 13.76
C ARG A 64 1.39 -3.89 15.01
N LYS A 65 1.92 -3.60 16.19
CA LYS A 65 1.28 -3.98 17.47
C LYS A 65 -0.08 -3.30 17.65
N LYS A 66 -0.20 -2.04 17.24
CA LYS A 66 -1.42 -1.26 17.42
C LYS A 66 -2.48 -1.54 16.37
N TYR A 67 -2.09 -1.73 15.12
CA TYR A 67 -2.99 -1.79 13.97
C TYR A 67 -2.96 -3.13 13.23
N GLY A 68 -2.09 -4.06 13.61
CA GLY A 68 -1.89 -5.35 12.96
C GLY A 68 -0.91 -5.31 11.76
N PHE A 69 -0.73 -4.17 11.13
CA PHE A 69 0.06 -3.97 9.92
C PHE A 69 0.57 -2.53 9.82
N ILE A 70 1.37 -2.24 8.79
CA ILE A 70 1.71 -0.86 8.41
C ILE A 70 0.86 -0.51 7.19
N PRO A 71 -0.02 0.50 7.28
CA PRO A 71 -0.91 0.83 6.17
C PRO A 71 -0.16 1.40 4.96
N ALA A 72 -0.56 1.03 3.74
CA ALA A 72 -0.09 1.68 2.52
C ALA A 72 -0.33 3.19 2.60
N GLY A 73 0.62 3.98 2.08
CA GLY A 73 0.57 5.43 2.15
C GLY A 73 0.97 6.02 3.50
N ALA A 74 1.31 5.20 4.50
CA ALA A 74 1.88 5.71 5.75
C ALA A 74 3.16 6.49 5.47
N PHE A 75 3.34 7.61 6.15
CA PHE A 75 4.58 8.35 6.07
C PHE A 75 5.69 7.60 6.80
N LEU A 76 6.84 7.52 6.20
CA LEU A 76 8.03 6.95 6.78
C LEU A 76 9.03 8.05 7.11
N PHE A 77 9.69 7.94 8.25
CA PHE A 77 10.72 8.91 8.64
C PHE A 77 11.97 8.21 9.14
N ILE A 78 13.11 8.89 8.93
CA ILE A 78 14.37 8.58 9.58
C ILE A 78 14.57 9.61 10.68
N LEU A 79 14.31 9.23 11.92
CA LEU A 79 14.49 10.07 13.09
C LEU A 79 15.85 9.77 13.73
N LYS A 80 16.65 10.79 13.95
CA LYS A 80 17.98 10.75 14.59
C LYS A 80 18.00 11.59 15.84
N GLN A 81 18.84 11.22 16.78
CA GLN A 81 19.17 12.01 17.98
C GLN A 81 20.59 12.57 17.82
N ASP A 82 20.85 13.25 16.69
CA ASP A 82 22.17 13.74 16.30
C ASP A 82 22.35 15.25 16.51
N GLY A 83 21.32 15.95 17.02
CA GLY A 83 21.34 17.38 17.28
C GLY A 83 21.39 18.25 16.01
N ASN A 84 21.17 17.65 14.82
CA ASN A 84 21.18 18.32 13.52
C ASN A 84 19.79 18.80 13.05
N GLU A 85 18.78 18.76 13.92
CA GLU A 85 17.49 19.36 13.63
C GLU A 85 17.63 20.88 13.41
N PRO A 86 16.74 21.48 12.57
CA PRO A 86 16.73 22.93 12.38
C PRO A 86 16.65 23.69 13.71
N ALA A 87 17.32 24.87 13.79
CA ALA A 87 17.44 25.65 15.02
C ALA A 87 16.10 25.88 15.75
N LYS A 88 15.02 26.12 14.99
CA LYS A 88 13.66 26.31 15.54
C LYS A 88 13.07 25.09 16.27
N TYR A 89 13.70 23.92 16.12
CA TYR A 89 13.25 22.68 16.74
C TYR A 89 14.22 22.17 17.82
N LYS A 90 15.37 22.82 17.96
CA LYS A 90 16.33 22.48 19.02
C LYS A 90 15.69 22.67 20.40
N GLY A 91 15.82 21.63 21.24
CA GLY A 91 15.30 21.67 22.60
C GLY A 91 13.84 21.19 22.76
N ASP A 92 13.14 20.81 21.68
CA ASP A 92 11.80 20.24 21.80
C ASP A 92 11.82 18.74 22.20
N GLY A 93 13.00 18.13 22.31
CA GLY A 93 13.18 16.74 22.73
C GLY A 93 12.79 15.68 21.70
N ILE A 94 12.40 16.10 20.48
CA ILE A 94 11.92 15.17 19.44
C ILE A 94 13.08 14.61 18.61
N GLY A 95 14.08 15.45 18.30
CA GLY A 95 15.23 15.09 17.46
C GLY A 95 15.03 15.47 15.99
N ASN A 96 15.93 14.96 15.15
CA ASN A 96 16.07 15.30 13.74
C ASN A 96 15.37 14.25 12.84
N ALA A 97 14.19 14.56 12.33
CA ALA A 97 13.56 13.79 11.27
C ALA A 97 14.23 14.13 9.93
N SER A 98 15.34 13.48 9.65
CA SER A 98 16.27 13.84 8.56
C SER A 98 15.77 13.45 7.17
N HIS A 99 14.75 12.59 7.08
CA HIS A 99 14.22 12.09 5.82
C HIS A 99 12.75 11.71 5.93
N ILE A 100 12.02 11.77 4.81
CA ILE A 100 10.62 11.38 4.69
C ILE A 100 10.40 10.57 3.41
N GLY A 101 9.49 9.60 3.46
CA GLY A 101 9.02 8.79 2.34
C GLY A 101 7.61 8.28 2.58
N ILE A 102 7.15 7.44 1.68
CA ILE A 102 5.81 6.83 1.71
C ILE A 102 5.97 5.32 1.76
N PHE A 103 5.27 4.67 2.69
CA PHE A 103 5.19 3.21 2.72
C PHE A 103 4.29 2.69 1.59
N THR A 104 4.71 1.60 0.97
CA THR A 104 3.90 0.85 0.01
C THR A 104 3.93 -0.64 0.35
N ASP A 105 2.81 -1.31 0.18
CA ASP A 105 2.68 -2.76 0.21
C ASP A 105 2.88 -3.41 -1.18
N LEU A 106 3.15 -2.57 -2.21
CA LEU A 106 3.42 -3.05 -3.55
C LEU A 106 4.77 -3.77 -3.61
N THR A 107 4.81 -4.87 -4.34
CA THR A 107 6.06 -5.57 -4.67
C THR A 107 6.88 -4.77 -5.67
N GLY A 108 8.20 -5.02 -5.73
CA GLY A 108 9.07 -4.39 -6.73
C GLY A 108 8.56 -4.55 -8.16
N LYS A 109 8.02 -5.71 -8.52
CA LYS A 109 7.43 -5.96 -9.85
C LYS A 109 6.21 -5.08 -10.15
N GLN A 110 5.32 -4.90 -9.19
CA GLN A 110 4.16 -4.02 -9.32
C GLN A 110 4.58 -2.56 -9.48
N MET A 111 5.56 -2.11 -8.70
CA MET A 111 6.11 -0.75 -8.82
C MET A 111 6.75 -0.50 -10.19
N VAL A 112 7.53 -1.48 -10.70
CA VAL A 112 8.09 -1.42 -12.08
C VAL A 112 6.98 -1.28 -13.12
N GLN A 113 5.91 -2.04 -13.00
CA GLN A 113 4.81 -1.99 -13.96
C GLN A 113 4.12 -0.62 -13.92
N ILE A 114 3.80 -0.11 -12.73
CA ILE A 114 3.17 1.21 -12.57
C ILE A 114 4.05 2.31 -13.15
N ALA A 115 5.37 2.26 -12.91
CA ALA A 115 6.30 3.25 -13.45
C ALA A 115 6.37 3.18 -15.00
N LYS A 116 6.37 1.99 -15.59
CA LYS A 116 6.29 1.80 -17.05
C LYS A 116 5.00 2.35 -17.64
N ASP A 117 3.88 2.06 -17.02
CA ASP A 117 2.56 2.53 -17.46
C ASP A 117 2.46 4.07 -17.36
N ALA A 118 3.21 4.67 -16.43
CA ALA A 118 3.38 6.11 -16.33
C ALA A 118 4.38 6.73 -17.35
N GLY A 119 4.98 5.90 -18.22
CA GLY A 119 5.89 6.33 -19.27
C GLY A 119 7.38 6.38 -18.89
N ASP A 120 7.76 5.78 -17.77
CA ASP A 120 9.17 5.71 -17.37
C ASP A 120 9.91 4.61 -18.12
N SER A 121 10.68 5.01 -19.13
CA SER A 121 11.50 4.10 -19.95
C SER A 121 12.62 3.40 -19.17
N ASN A 122 13.00 3.92 -18.00
CA ASN A 122 14.06 3.38 -17.15
C ASN A 122 13.53 2.49 -16.01
N ALA A 123 12.24 2.32 -15.91
CA ALA A 123 11.61 1.59 -14.81
C ALA A 123 12.19 0.18 -14.55
N GLY A 124 12.68 -0.50 -15.61
CA GLY A 124 13.33 -1.81 -15.48
C GLY A 124 14.75 -1.79 -14.87
N ASN A 125 15.36 -0.60 -14.72
CA ASN A 125 16.74 -0.43 -14.24
C ASN A 125 16.81 -0.04 -12.74
N TYR A 126 15.68 0.16 -12.08
CA TYR A 126 15.66 0.50 -10.68
C TYR A 126 15.72 -0.75 -9.78
N ASP A 127 16.51 -0.68 -8.72
CA ASP A 127 16.44 -1.68 -7.65
C ASP A 127 15.22 -1.38 -6.78
N PHE A 128 14.09 -1.92 -7.17
CA PHE A 128 12.84 -1.76 -6.44
C PHE A 128 12.87 -2.63 -5.18
N GLY A 129 13.40 -2.06 -4.10
CA GLY A 129 13.25 -2.64 -2.78
C GLY A 129 11.81 -2.52 -2.30
N ASP A 130 11.32 -3.55 -1.61
CA ASP A 130 9.97 -3.53 -1.07
C ASP A 130 9.84 -2.54 0.10
N GLY A 131 8.75 -1.80 0.13
CA GLY A 131 8.21 -1.14 1.31
C GLY A 131 8.33 0.38 1.40
N ALA A 132 9.21 1.06 0.66
CA ALA A 132 9.30 2.51 0.73
C ALA A 132 9.58 3.17 -0.62
N ILE A 133 8.87 4.26 -0.91
CA ILE A 133 9.14 5.17 -2.03
C ILE A 133 9.57 6.51 -1.44
N ASN A 134 10.67 7.04 -1.93
CA ASN A 134 11.22 8.30 -1.43
C ASN A 134 12.09 8.99 -2.48
N SER A 135 12.33 10.29 -2.34
CA SER A 135 13.34 10.98 -3.13
C SER A 135 14.64 11.06 -2.35
N SER A 136 15.72 10.50 -2.88
CA SER A 136 17.00 10.34 -2.18
C SER A 136 18.14 11.05 -2.90
N SER A 137 18.87 11.89 -2.18
CA SER A 137 20.07 12.55 -2.71
C SER A 137 21.20 11.56 -3.04
N SER A 138 21.30 10.44 -2.32
CA SER A 138 22.29 9.39 -2.58
C SER A 138 21.98 8.60 -3.85
N HIS A 139 20.70 8.47 -4.23
CA HIS A 139 20.27 7.89 -5.50
C HIS A 139 20.17 8.93 -6.62
N GLY A 140 20.10 10.20 -6.28
CA GLY A 140 19.91 11.29 -7.24
C GLY A 140 18.49 11.44 -7.77
N SER A 141 17.53 10.65 -7.29
CA SER A 141 16.17 10.64 -7.81
C SER A 141 15.14 10.09 -6.81
N VAL A 142 13.85 10.17 -7.18
CA VAL A 142 12.79 9.38 -6.55
C VAL A 142 13.07 7.91 -6.83
N CYS A 143 13.14 7.12 -5.78
CA CYS A 143 13.52 5.71 -5.84
C CYS A 143 12.76 4.90 -4.80
N THR A 144 12.93 3.59 -4.83
CA THR A 144 12.46 2.70 -3.78
C THR A 144 13.59 2.34 -2.84
N SER A 145 13.24 2.01 -1.60
CA SER A 145 14.20 1.52 -0.61
C SER A 145 13.54 0.47 0.28
N LYS A 146 14.35 -0.47 0.76
CA LYS A 146 13.89 -1.50 1.68
C LYS A 146 13.45 -0.86 3.00
N PHE A 147 12.23 -1.16 3.40
CA PHE A 147 11.68 -0.62 4.64
C PHE A 147 12.37 -1.19 5.90
N GLN A 148 12.83 -2.43 5.85
CA GLN A 148 13.47 -3.12 6.99
C GLN A 148 14.98 -3.25 6.88
N GLY A 149 15.62 -2.55 5.95
CA GLY A 149 17.05 -2.63 5.73
C GLY A 149 17.80 -1.34 6.11
N LYS A 150 19.14 -1.43 6.14
CA LYS A 150 20.04 -0.26 6.29
C LYS A 150 20.31 0.43 4.93
N SER A 151 19.33 0.43 4.02
CA SER A 151 19.52 0.96 2.67
C SER A 151 19.63 2.49 2.64
N ILE A 152 19.08 3.17 3.65
CA ILE A 152 19.32 4.59 3.91
C ILE A 152 19.99 4.70 5.28
N ALA A 153 20.98 5.59 5.44
CA ALA A 153 21.73 5.73 6.68
C ALA A 153 20.79 5.83 7.89
N GLY A 154 20.85 4.86 8.79
CA GLY A 154 19.99 4.74 9.96
C GLY A 154 18.66 4.00 9.73
N GLY A 155 18.26 3.70 8.48
CA GLY A 155 17.02 3.00 8.14
C GLY A 155 15.74 3.76 8.52
N TRP A 156 14.61 3.32 8.00
CA TRP A 156 13.30 3.84 8.38
C TRP A 156 12.95 3.36 9.79
N ASN A 157 12.78 4.26 10.74
CA ASN A 157 12.57 3.92 12.15
C ASN A 157 11.33 4.57 12.75
N ARG A 158 10.58 5.34 11.94
CA ARG A 158 9.26 5.88 12.35
C ARG A 158 8.26 5.74 11.24
N VAL A 159 7.04 5.42 11.64
CA VAL A 159 5.82 5.38 10.83
C VAL A 159 4.90 6.47 11.32
N GLY A 160 4.34 7.24 10.42
CA GLY A 160 3.39 8.30 10.71
C GLY A 160 2.09 8.13 9.94
N LEU A 161 0.98 8.28 10.65
CA LEU A 161 -0.36 8.24 10.07
C LEU A 161 -1.00 9.62 10.25
N TRP A 162 -1.05 10.39 9.16
CA TRP A 162 -1.59 11.73 9.17
C TRP A 162 -3.11 11.71 9.07
N ASN A 163 -3.81 12.50 9.90
CA ASN A 163 -5.28 12.46 10.01
C ASN A 163 -6.04 12.96 8.75
N GLN A 164 -5.36 13.50 7.76
CA GLN A 164 -5.98 13.89 6.48
C GLN A 164 -6.00 12.76 5.45
N VAL A 165 -5.36 11.63 5.77
CA VAL A 165 -5.31 10.44 4.94
C VAL A 165 -6.09 9.32 5.61
N ASP A 166 -7.00 8.72 4.88
CA ASP A 166 -7.74 7.54 5.32
C ASP A 166 -6.91 6.29 5.05
N TYR A 167 -6.39 5.71 6.11
CA TYR A 167 -5.62 4.47 6.07
C TYR A 167 -6.48 3.21 6.22
N ARG A 168 -7.79 3.37 6.30
CA ARG A 168 -8.79 2.30 6.53
C ARG A 168 -8.47 1.43 7.75
N ILE A 169 -7.92 2.07 8.80
CA ILE A 169 -7.62 1.43 10.08
C ILE A 169 -8.92 1.38 10.89
N GLY A 170 -9.46 0.19 11.07
CA GLY A 170 -10.58 -0.06 12.00
C GLY A 170 -11.97 -0.09 11.38
N GLY A 171 -12.11 -0.50 10.13
CA GLY A 171 -13.45 -0.69 9.55
C GLY A 171 -13.50 -1.34 8.17
N GLU A 172 -12.49 -1.14 7.36
CA GLU A 172 -12.34 -1.87 6.11
C GLU A 172 -10.85 -2.11 5.91
N THR A 173 -10.37 -3.25 6.37
CA THR A 173 -9.12 -3.83 5.93
C THR A 173 -9.09 -3.74 4.41
N MET A 174 -7.99 -3.28 3.83
CA MET A 174 -7.73 -3.48 2.40
C MET A 174 -8.10 -4.93 2.12
N ALA A 175 -9.20 -5.12 1.41
CA ALA A 175 -9.66 -6.45 1.07
C ALA A 175 -8.56 -7.08 0.21
N HIS A 176 -7.68 -7.87 0.86
CA HIS A 176 -6.72 -8.68 0.15
C HIS A 176 -7.51 -9.79 -0.52
N THR A 177 -7.65 -9.70 -1.82
CA THR A 177 -8.40 -10.71 -2.56
C THR A 177 -7.58 -11.98 -2.64
N MET A 178 -8.07 -13.05 -2.05
CA MET A 178 -7.53 -14.40 -2.22
C MET A 178 -8.53 -15.28 -2.99
N ILE A 179 -8.06 -16.36 -3.58
CA ILE A 179 -8.88 -17.31 -4.34
C ILE A 179 -9.10 -18.54 -3.48
N VAL A 180 -10.35 -18.98 -3.37
CA VAL A 180 -10.67 -20.26 -2.73
C VAL A 180 -10.05 -21.39 -3.54
N SER A 181 -9.22 -22.22 -2.92
CA SER A 181 -8.54 -23.36 -3.53
C SER A 181 -8.66 -24.58 -2.62
N THR A 182 -9.63 -25.42 -2.87
CA THR A 182 -9.83 -26.68 -2.14
C THR A 182 -9.22 -27.86 -2.91
N PRO A 183 -8.55 -28.81 -2.23
CA PRO A 183 -7.86 -29.92 -2.89
C PRO A 183 -8.77 -30.83 -3.71
N ASP A 184 -10.06 -30.91 -3.33
CA ASP A 184 -11.09 -31.72 -3.99
C ASP A 184 -11.92 -30.93 -5.01
N GLY A 185 -11.61 -29.63 -5.22
CA GLY A 185 -12.41 -28.74 -6.07
C GLY A 185 -13.81 -28.42 -5.53
N GLY A 186 -14.10 -28.81 -4.29
CA GLY A 186 -15.38 -28.57 -3.64
C GLY A 186 -15.56 -27.15 -3.11
N SER A 187 -16.52 -26.95 -2.21
CA SER A 187 -16.79 -25.65 -1.61
C SER A 187 -16.11 -25.50 -0.25
N LEU A 188 -15.58 -24.32 0.04
CA LEU A 188 -15.01 -23.93 1.32
C LEU A 188 -16.12 -23.45 2.28
N ASN A 189 -16.12 -23.96 3.52
CA ASN A 189 -17.06 -23.54 4.55
C ASN A 189 -16.60 -22.21 5.19
N MET A 190 -17.42 -21.18 5.09
CA MET A 190 -17.27 -19.96 5.90
C MET A 190 -18.03 -20.12 7.22
N ARG A 191 -17.41 -19.81 8.34
CA ARG A 191 -17.89 -20.12 9.69
C ARG A 191 -18.04 -18.87 10.55
N THR A 192 -18.85 -18.98 11.60
CA THR A 192 -19.07 -17.91 12.58
C THR A 192 -17.88 -17.64 13.49
N LYS A 193 -16.94 -18.61 13.62
CA LYS A 193 -15.76 -18.54 14.49
C LYS A 193 -14.54 -19.12 13.76
N PRO A 194 -13.31 -18.70 14.11
CA PRO A 194 -12.08 -19.29 13.57
C PRO A 194 -11.82 -20.68 14.19
N SER A 195 -12.72 -21.61 13.93
CA SER A 195 -12.69 -22.97 14.43
C SER A 195 -13.55 -23.90 13.58
N THR A 196 -13.14 -25.15 13.44
CA THR A 196 -13.93 -26.20 12.77
C THR A 196 -15.27 -26.50 13.49
N SER A 197 -15.40 -26.12 14.77
CA SER A 197 -16.63 -26.22 15.56
C SER A 197 -17.58 -25.02 15.38
N GLY A 198 -17.16 -23.96 14.67
CA GLY A 198 -18.04 -22.83 14.34
C GLY A 198 -19.13 -23.22 13.35
N ASP A 199 -20.33 -22.67 13.51
CA ASP A 199 -21.44 -22.90 12.59
C ASP A 199 -21.11 -22.42 11.17
N ILE A 200 -21.56 -23.14 10.17
CA ILE A 200 -21.36 -22.77 8.75
C ILE A 200 -22.38 -21.67 8.38
N ILE A 201 -21.87 -20.51 7.98
CA ILE A 201 -22.67 -19.38 7.49
C ILE A 201 -23.07 -19.60 6.04
N ILE A 202 -22.09 -19.97 5.20
CA ILE A 202 -22.26 -20.21 3.77
C ILE A 202 -21.13 -21.10 3.24
N ARG A 203 -21.34 -21.76 2.12
CA ARG A 203 -20.33 -22.50 1.38
C ARG A 203 -19.90 -21.70 0.15
N ILE A 204 -18.61 -21.54 -0.03
CA ILE A 204 -18.00 -20.72 -1.08
C ILE A 204 -17.41 -21.67 -2.12
N PRO A 205 -17.84 -21.60 -3.40
CA PRO A 205 -17.31 -22.46 -4.45
C PRO A 205 -15.80 -22.34 -4.63
N ASN A 206 -15.14 -23.41 -5.03
CA ASN A 206 -13.73 -23.38 -5.44
C ASN A 206 -13.51 -22.40 -6.59
N GLY A 207 -12.35 -21.72 -6.61
CA GLY A 207 -12.04 -20.69 -7.61
C GLY A 207 -12.66 -19.31 -7.34
N THR A 208 -13.49 -19.17 -6.30
CA THR A 208 -14.15 -17.90 -5.98
C THR A 208 -13.16 -16.90 -5.36
N PRO A 209 -13.08 -15.66 -5.87
CA PRO A 209 -12.34 -14.59 -5.20
C PRO A 209 -13.09 -14.17 -3.92
N VAL A 210 -12.37 -13.99 -2.82
CA VAL A 210 -12.89 -13.55 -1.53
C VAL A 210 -12.02 -12.43 -0.97
N ASN A 211 -12.63 -11.49 -0.26
CA ASN A 211 -11.92 -10.38 0.37
C ASN A 211 -11.53 -10.77 1.79
N VAL A 212 -10.23 -10.90 2.05
CA VAL A 212 -9.70 -11.12 3.40
C VAL A 212 -9.68 -9.79 4.15
N ILE A 213 -10.30 -9.77 5.33
CA ILE A 213 -10.46 -8.58 6.16
C ILE A 213 -9.84 -8.73 7.55
N GLY A 214 -9.28 -9.90 7.88
CA GLY A 214 -8.59 -10.16 9.14
C GLY A 214 -7.99 -11.56 9.18
N GLU A 215 -7.17 -11.84 10.18
CA GLU A 215 -6.54 -13.14 10.35
C GLU A 215 -6.31 -13.48 11.82
N THR A 216 -6.30 -14.75 12.15
CA THR A 216 -5.91 -15.32 13.45
C THR A 216 -5.60 -16.82 13.31
N ASP A 217 -4.48 -17.27 13.85
CA ASP A 217 -4.09 -18.69 14.04
C ASP A 217 -4.51 -19.67 12.92
N GLY A 218 -4.11 -19.37 11.67
CA GLY A 218 -4.41 -20.21 10.50
C GLY A 218 -5.83 -20.07 9.95
N TRP A 219 -6.56 -19.01 10.35
CA TRP A 219 -7.87 -18.62 9.84
C TRP A 219 -7.83 -17.22 9.27
N LYS A 220 -8.54 -17.02 8.16
CA LYS A 220 -8.78 -15.69 7.57
C LYS A 220 -10.23 -15.30 7.78
N GLN A 221 -10.44 -14.06 8.24
CA GLN A 221 -11.76 -13.45 8.23
C GLN A 221 -12.01 -12.87 6.84
N ILE A 222 -13.15 -13.16 6.27
CA ILE A 222 -13.49 -12.74 4.91
C ILE A 222 -14.88 -12.14 4.84
N ASP A 223 -15.07 -11.26 3.83
CA ASP A 223 -16.37 -10.84 3.38
C ASP A 223 -16.72 -11.53 2.06
N TYR A 224 -17.88 -12.19 2.02
CA TYR A 224 -18.39 -12.83 0.84
C TYR A 224 -19.93 -12.78 0.80
N ALA A 225 -20.49 -12.36 -0.34
CA ALA A 225 -21.96 -12.27 -0.56
C ALA A 225 -22.69 -11.48 0.55
N GLY A 226 -22.08 -10.38 1.03
CA GLY A 226 -22.64 -9.53 2.08
C GLY A 226 -22.65 -10.14 3.48
N LYS A 227 -21.85 -11.19 3.70
CA LYS A 227 -21.68 -11.85 5.00
C LYS A 227 -20.22 -11.85 5.39
N THR A 228 -19.93 -11.64 6.67
CA THR A 228 -18.60 -11.74 7.25
C THR A 228 -18.47 -13.07 8.01
N GLY A 229 -17.33 -13.75 7.85
CA GLY A 229 -17.06 -15.00 8.55
C GLY A 229 -15.62 -15.47 8.41
N TRP A 230 -15.33 -16.66 8.91
CA TRP A 230 -14.00 -17.24 9.00
C TRP A 230 -13.85 -18.45 8.10
N VAL A 231 -12.73 -18.52 7.39
CA VAL A 231 -12.33 -19.67 6.56
C VAL A 231 -10.91 -20.10 6.94
N MET A 232 -10.57 -21.36 6.73
CA MET A 232 -9.20 -21.84 6.95
C MET A 232 -8.27 -21.25 5.89
N GLU A 233 -7.16 -20.68 6.33
CA GLU A 233 -6.14 -20.05 5.47
C GLU A 233 -5.56 -21.04 4.44
N SER A 234 -5.36 -22.33 4.83
CA SER A 234 -4.83 -23.37 3.94
C SER A 234 -5.66 -23.64 2.68
N TYR A 235 -6.88 -23.12 2.62
CA TYR A 235 -7.77 -23.22 1.45
C TYR A 235 -7.88 -21.91 0.67
N LEU A 236 -6.99 -20.97 0.94
CA LEU A 236 -6.87 -19.74 0.18
C LEU A 236 -5.50 -19.66 -0.49
N VAL A 237 -5.49 -19.24 -1.74
CA VAL A 237 -4.25 -19.00 -2.48
C VAL A 237 -4.26 -17.56 -2.99
N GLU A 238 -3.06 -17.00 -3.11
CA GLU A 238 -2.89 -15.74 -3.81
C GLU A 238 -3.43 -15.87 -5.23
N PRO A 239 -4.10 -14.84 -5.79
CA PRO A 239 -4.39 -14.81 -7.20
C PRO A 239 -3.08 -15.12 -7.94
N SER A 240 -3.02 -16.24 -8.66
CA SER A 240 -1.85 -16.52 -9.46
C SER A 240 -1.68 -15.35 -10.43
N SER A 241 -0.68 -14.52 -10.20
CA SER A 241 -0.15 -13.69 -11.27
C SER A 241 0.42 -14.68 -12.27
N ASP A 242 -0.36 -14.97 -13.31
CA ASP A 242 0.21 -15.56 -14.51
C ASP A 242 1.44 -14.70 -14.85
N PRO A 243 2.63 -15.28 -15.13
CA PRO A 243 3.82 -14.51 -15.46
C PRO A 243 3.62 -13.53 -16.63
N GLN A 244 2.48 -13.54 -17.27
CA GLN A 244 2.13 -12.67 -18.38
C GLN A 244 1.07 -11.61 -18.08
N GLY A 245 0.53 -11.53 -16.84
CA GLY A 245 -0.41 -10.45 -16.46
C GLY A 245 -1.69 -10.39 -17.30
N GLN A 246 -2.00 -11.42 -18.06
CA GLN A 246 -3.23 -11.50 -18.84
C GLN A 246 -4.35 -12.05 -17.97
N ILE A 247 -5.34 -11.21 -17.71
CA ILE A 247 -6.70 -11.70 -17.47
C ILE A 247 -7.06 -12.42 -18.78
N CYS A 248 -7.01 -13.74 -18.81
CA CYS A 248 -7.59 -14.49 -19.90
C CYS A 248 -9.12 -14.38 -19.80
N VAL A 249 -9.63 -13.27 -20.26
CA VAL A 249 -11.05 -13.19 -20.63
C VAL A 249 -11.16 -14.00 -21.91
N PRO A 250 -11.99 -15.06 -21.99
CA PRO A 250 -12.25 -15.75 -23.21
C PRO A 250 -12.57 -14.75 -24.32
N ARG A 251 -12.06 -14.98 -25.52
CA ARG A 251 -12.16 -14.03 -26.63
C ARG A 251 -13.61 -13.64 -26.95
N ASP A 252 -14.52 -14.59 -26.81
CA ASP A 252 -15.97 -14.43 -26.96
C ASP A 252 -16.55 -13.50 -25.87
N GLU A 253 -16.02 -13.52 -24.66
CA GLU A 253 -16.42 -12.63 -23.58
C GLU A 253 -15.86 -11.21 -23.76
N LEU A 254 -14.64 -11.09 -24.27
CA LEU A 254 -14.04 -9.80 -24.66
C LEU A 254 -14.84 -9.15 -25.80
N GLU A 255 -15.25 -9.91 -26.80
CA GLU A 255 -16.07 -9.42 -27.91
C GLU A 255 -17.44 -8.94 -27.41
N ARG A 256 -18.06 -9.67 -26.48
CA ARG A 256 -19.34 -9.25 -25.85
C ARG A 256 -19.20 -7.97 -25.04
N ILE A 257 -18.10 -7.80 -24.31
CA ILE A 257 -17.81 -6.57 -23.54
C ILE A 257 -17.60 -5.39 -24.51
N TYR A 258 -16.82 -5.58 -25.58
CA TYR A 258 -16.62 -4.56 -26.61
C TYR A 258 -17.93 -4.19 -27.33
N ASP A 259 -18.77 -5.15 -27.64
CA ASP A 259 -20.06 -4.92 -28.25
C ASP A 259 -20.99 -4.12 -27.32
N THR A 260 -21.05 -4.49 -26.04
CA THR A 260 -21.86 -3.79 -25.03
C THR A 260 -21.39 -2.35 -24.81
N ILE A 261 -20.06 -2.11 -24.74
CA ILE A 261 -19.48 -0.77 -24.61
C ILE A 261 -19.70 0.06 -25.88
N GLY A 262 -19.56 -0.55 -27.06
CA GLY A 262 -19.76 0.12 -28.35
C GLY A 262 -21.22 0.58 -28.52
N ASP A 263 -22.19 -0.23 -28.12
CA ASP A 263 -23.60 0.12 -28.12
C ASP A 263 -23.94 1.21 -27.12
N TRP A 264 -23.31 1.16 -25.91
CA TRP A 264 -23.52 2.16 -24.87
C TRP A 264 -22.91 3.53 -25.20
N LEU A 265 -21.82 3.55 -25.95
CA LEU A 265 -21.14 4.77 -26.40
C LEU A 265 -21.68 5.32 -27.74
N GLY A 266 -22.62 4.64 -28.39
CA GLY A 266 -23.17 5.06 -29.69
C GLY A 266 -22.14 5.06 -30.82
N LEU A 267 -21.11 4.22 -30.74
CA LEU A 267 -20.01 4.18 -31.71
C LEU A 267 -20.28 3.26 -32.92
N ARG A 268 -21.49 2.68 -32.98
CA ARG A 268 -21.97 1.95 -34.14
C ARG A 268 -23.04 2.74 -34.85
N GLY A 269 -22.66 3.36 -35.95
CA GLY A 269 -23.51 3.91 -36.99
C GLY A 269 -23.30 3.12 -38.26
#